data_9e93c1c5c1840c29f2cd5556536b66a4
#
_entry.id   9e93c1c5c1840c29f2cd5556536b66a4
#
_cell.length_a   1.000
_cell.length_b   1.000
_cell.length_c   1.000
_cell.angle_alpha   90.00
_cell.angle_beta   90.00
_cell.angle_gamma   90.00
#
_symmetry.space_group_name_H-M   'P 1'
#
loop_
_entity.id
_entity.type
_entity.pdbx_description
1 polymer ?
#
loop_
_entity_poly.entity_id
_entity_poly.type
_entity_poly.pdbx_seq_one_letter_code
_entity_poly.pdbx_strand_id
1 'polypeptide(L)'
;SGSGMDAFFAATQVGKTGEVIGIDMTDEQLEKSSNLRDIAGFTQVVFRKSYIEELPIVSNSVDAVISNGVINLSSEKAKVFNEAARVLKTGGRLAISDIVTEVKLPENITCDATLWAACIGGAMQIDAYKKLTQDAGLKIIKVKDNPYAFISDSAQGATKQFGIKSISILATKQ
;
A
#
# COMPACT_ATOMS: atom_id res chain seq x y z
N SER A 1 -0.63 7.66 -2.80
CA SER A 1 -1.43 7.52 -4.05
C SER A 1 -0.61 7.87 -5.31
N GLY A 2 0.58 8.42 -5.12
CA GLY A 2 1.45 8.84 -6.20
C GLY A 2 0.72 9.76 -7.18
N SER A 3 0.95 9.58 -8.48
CA SER A 3 0.28 10.36 -9.52
C SER A 3 -1.20 9.99 -9.75
N GLY A 4 -1.80 9.14 -8.90
CA GLY A 4 -3.24 8.87 -8.87
C GLY A 4 -3.70 7.65 -9.67
N MET A 5 -2.83 6.80 -10.24
CA MET A 5 -3.24 5.69 -11.10
C MET A 5 -4.25 4.75 -10.43
N ASP A 6 -3.94 4.27 -9.23
CA ASP A 6 -4.84 3.36 -8.49
C ASP A 6 -6.14 4.08 -8.06
N ALA A 7 -6.05 5.39 -7.73
CA ALA A 7 -7.23 6.19 -7.40
C ALA A 7 -8.17 6.37 -8.61
N PHE A 8 -7.62 6.61 -9.79
CA PHE A 8 -8.43 6.72 -11.01
C PHE A 8 -9.06 5.39 -11.41
N PHE A 9 -8.31 4.29 -11.29
CA PHE A 9 -8.88 2.96 -11.50
C PHE A 9 -10.02 2.68 -10.50
N ALA A 10 -9.81 2.98 -9.21
CA ALA A 10 -10.86 2.85 -8.21
C ALA A 10 -12.08 3.72 -8.55
N ALA A 11 -11.88 4.95 -9.05
CA ALA A 11 -12.95 5.85 -9.45
C ALA A 11 -13.83 5.26 -10.58
N THR A 12 -13.24 4.53 -11.52
CA THR A 12 -14.02 3.81 -12.55
C THR A 12 -14.88 2.69 -11.98
N GLN A 13 -14.45 2.07 -10.87
CA GLN A 13 -15.16 0.97 -10.23
C GLN A 13 -16.29 1.44 -9.31
N VAL A 14 -16.08 2.53 -8.56
CA VAL A 14 -17.11 3.07 -7.65
C VAL A 14 -18.19 3.87 -8.39
N GLY A 15 -17.92 4.27 -9.62
CA GLY A 15 -18.84 5.03 -10.45
C GLY A 15 -19.05 6.47 -9.97
N LYS A 16 -20.07 7.14 -10.51
CA LYS A 16 -20.32 8.57 -10.28
C LYS A 16 -20.87 8.91 -8.90
N THR A 17 -21.43 7.93 -8.20
CA THR A 17 -22.02 8.10 -6.85
C THR A 17 -21.09 7.69 -5.73
N GLY A 18 -19.96 7.07 -6.07
CA GLY A 18 -18.92 6.74 -5.10
C GLY A 18 -17.93 7.89 -4.91
N GLU A 19 -17.09 7.77 -3.90
CA GLU A 19 -16.01 8.70 -3.59
C GLU A 19 -14.69 7.94 -3.48
N VAL A 20 -13.60 8.53 -3.96
CA VAL A 20 -12.24 8.01 -3.81
C VAL A 20 -11.38 9.08 -3.16
N ILE A 21 -10.69 8.70 -2.09
CA ILE A 21 -9.74 9.57 -1.38
C ILE A 21 -8.34 9.03 -1.63
N GLY A 22 -7.52 9.78 -2.35
CA GLY A 22 -6.10 9.48 -2.54
C GLY A 22 -5.26 10.19 -1.47
N ILE A 23 -4.36 9.45 -0.81
CA ILE A 23 -3.46 10.00 0.21
C ILE A 23 -2.02 9.96 -0.32
N ASP A 24 -1.32 11.07 -0.19
CA ASP A 24 0.11 11.16 -0.43
C ASP A 24 0.76 12.17 0.53
N MET A 25 2.05 12.01 0.81
CA MET A 25 2.78 12.92 1.69
C MET A 25 3.51 14.04 0.94
N THR A 26 3.65 13.93 -0.38
CA THR A 26 4.43 14.85 -1.22
C THR A 26 3.54 15.80 -2.00
N ASP A 27 3.89 17.08 -2.00
CA ASP A 27 3.12 18.12 -2.70
C ASP A 27 3.16 17.91 -4.22
N GLU A 28 4.30 17.47 -4.75
CA GLU A 28 4.50 17.22 -6.18
C GLU A 28 3.58 16.11 -6.72
N GLN A 29 3.40 15.03 -5.95
CA GLN A 29 2.47 13.96 -6.34
C GLN A 29 1.01 14.40 -6.26
N LEU A 30 0.67 15.17 -5.22
CA LEU A 30 -0.68 15.71 -5.04
C LEU A 30 -1.06 16.71 -6.14
N GLU A 31 -0.13 17.60 -6.51
CA GLU A 31 -0.34 18.54 -7.63
C GLU A 31 -0.53 17.77 -8.94
N LYS A 32 0.38 16.83 -9.24
CA LYS A 32 0.29 16.02 -10.45
C LYS A 32 -1.00 15.23 -10.54
N SER A 33 -1.37 14.55 -9.46
CA SER A 33 -2.61 13.74 -9.41
C SER A 33 -3.86 14.61 -9.52
N SER A 34 -3.88 15.80 -8.89
CA SER A 34 -4.99 16.75 -9.01
C SER A 34 -5.16 17.28 -10.43
N ASN A 35 -4.06 17.64 -11.08
CA ASN A 35 -4.09 18.09 -12.49
C ASN A 35 -4.60 16.97 -13.41
N LEU A 36 -4.14 15.72 -13.23
CA LEU A 36 -4.61 14.59 -14.03
C LEU A 36 -6.09 14.28 -13.76
N ARG A 37 -6.56 14.38 -12.51
CA ARG A 37 -7.98 14.26 -12.15
C ARG A 37 -8.83 15.27 -12.93
N ASP A 38 -8.43 16.53 -12.94
CA ASP A 38 -9.19 17.62 -13.57
C ASP A 38 -9.23 17.46 -15.09
N ILE A 39 -8.11 17.09 -15.72
CA ILE A 39 -8.04 16.80 -17.17
C ILE A 39 -8.94 15.60 -17.52
N ALA A 40 -8.93 14.55 -16.70
CA ALA A 40 -9.71 13.34 -16.97
C ALA A 40 -11.18 13.41 -16.50
N GLY A 41 -11.57 14.48 -15.78
CA GLY A 41 -12.94 14.71 -15.33
C GLY A 41 -13.42 13.78 -14.22
N PHE A 42 -12.50 13.27 -13.36
CA PHE A 42 -12.84 12.42 -12.21
C PHE A 42 -13.31 13.26 -11.01
N THR A 43 -14.51 13.81 -11.07
CA THR A 43 -15.07 14.69 -10.02
C THR A 43 -15.26 14.01 -8.66
N GLN A 44 -15.33 12.67 -8.61
CA GLN A 44 -15.49 11.85 -7.42
C GLN A 44 -14.15 11.52 -6.72
N VAL A 45 -13.01 12.02 -7.22
CA VAL A 45 -11.69 11.77 -6.62
C VAL A 45 -11.21 13.01 -5.89
N VAL A 46 -10.80 12.84 -4.63
CA VAL A 46 -10.18 13.89 -3.82
C VAL A 46 -8.80 13.42 -3.37
N PHE A 47 -7.81 14.28 -3.52
CA PHE A 47 -6.47 14.01 -2.99
C PHE A 47 -6.22 14.82 -1.72
N ARG A 48 -5.63 14.19 -0.69
CA ARG A 48 -5.33 14.80 0.61
C ARG A 48 -3.88 14.53 1.01
N LYS A 49 -3.21 15.55 1.54
CA LYS A 49 -1.86 15.43 2.08
C LYS A 49 -1.91 14.80 3.46
N SER A 50 -1.26 13.66 3.63
CA SER A 50 -1.00 13.05 4.94
C SER A 50 0.01 11.93 4.83
N TYR A 51 0.51 11.49 6.00
CA TYR A 51 1.23 10.23 6.14
C TYR A 51 0.23 9.08 6.22
N ILE A 52 0.65 7.89 5.76
CA ILE A 52 -0.20 6.68 5.81
C ILE A 52 -0.35 6.12 7.22
N GLU A 53 0.49 6.55 8.16
CA GLU A 53 0.45 6.25 9.59
C GLU A 53 -0.61 7.08 10.36
N GLU A 54 -1.16 8.12 9.72
CA GLU A 54 -2.16 9.01 10.34
C GLU A 54 -3.10 9.55 9.25
N LEU A 55 -4.18 8.84 8.98
CA LEU A 55 -5.09 9.18 7.89
C LEU A 55 -6.09 10.26 8.29
N PRO A 56 -6.26 11.34 7.50
CA PRO A 56 -7.24 12.41 7.76
C PRO A 56 -8.66 11.96 7.36
N ILE A 57 -9.05 10.77 7.81
CA ILE A 57 -10.28 10.08 7.45
C ILE A 57 -10.97 9.62 8.74
N VAL A 58 -12.28 9.79 8.79
CA VAL A 58 -13.11 9.39 9.93
C VAL A 58 -13.08 7.86 10.12
N SER A 59 -13.09 7.41 11.37
CA SER A 59 -13.15 5.97 11.67
C SER A 59 -14.44 5.36 11.13
N ASN A 60 -14.37 4.11 10.67
CA ASN A 60 -15.51 3.35 10.15
C ASN A 60 -16.29 4.06 9.03
N SER A 61 -15.60 4.75 8.14
CA SER A 61 -16.24 5.55 7.08
C SER A 61 -16.04 5.04 5.67
N VAL A 62 -15.02 4.20 5.41
CA VAL A 62 -14.71 3.72 4.06
C VAL A 62 -15.04 2.23 3.89
N ASP A 63 -15.45 1.85 2.68
CA ASP A 63 -15.81 0.48 2.34
C ASP A 63 -14.59 -0.34 1.89
N ALA A 64 -13.56 0.34 1.36
CA ALA A 64 -12.33 -0.30 0.93
C ALA A 64 -11.12 0.60 1.14
N VAL A 65 -9.98 -0.03 1.47
CA VAL A 65 -8.64 0.57 1.43
C VAL A 65 -7.81 -0.22 0.43
N ILE A 66 -7.16 0.48 -0.48
CA ILE A 66 -6.21 -0.12 -1.44
C ILE A 66 -4.82 0.49 -1.26
N SER A 67 -3.79 -0.32 -1.40
CA SER A 67 -2.40 0.10 -1.29
C SER A 67 -1.51 -0.71 -2.23
N ASN A 68 -0.58 -0.05 -2.92
CA ASN A 68 0.32 -0.69 -3.85
C ASN A 68 1.73 -0.12 -3.70
N GLY A 69 2.67 -0.93 -3.18
CA GLY A 69 4.10 -0.63 -3.12
C GLY A 69 4.49 0.51 -2.17
N VAL A 70 3.64 0.92 -1.21
CA VAL A 70 3.93 2.07 -0.34
C VAL A 70 4.15 1.70 1.12
N ILE A 71 3.53 0.63 1.62
CA ILE A 71 3.61 0.28 3.06
C ILE A 71 5.05 -0.04 3.47
N ASN A 72 5.84 -0.63 2.58
CA ASN A 72 7.25 -0.91 2.84
C ASN A 72 8.12 0.33 3.06
N LEU A 73 7.68 1.50 2.60
CA LEU A 73 8.39 2.76 2.82
C LEU A 73 8.15 3.33 4.24
N SER A 74 7.16 2.82 4.95
CA SER A 74 6.92 3.19 6.35
C SER A 74 7.82 2.40 7.30
N SER A 75 8.41 3.09 8.27
CA SER A 75 9.10 2.46 9.42
C SER A 75 8.12 1.93 10.47
N GLU A 76 6.88 2.43 10.48
CA GLU A 76 5.85 2.14 11.49
C GLU A 76 4.67 1.36 10.89
N LYS A 77 4.97 0.27 10.18
CA LYS A 77 3.97 -0.54 9.47
C LYS A 77 2.77 -0.96 10.33
N ALA A 78 2.99 -1.21 11.63
CA ALA A 78 1.90 -1.51 12.56
C ALA A 78 0.88 -0.38 12.63
N LYS A 79 1.34 0.90 12.67
CA LYS A 79 0.43 2.05 12.64
C LYS A 79 -0.35 2.13 11.34
N VAL A 80 0.31 1.85 10.20
CA VAL A 80 -0.36 1.83 8.88
C VAL A 80 -1.51 0.82 8.85
N PHE A 81 -1.28 -0.41 9.34
CA PHE A 81 -2.35 -1.42 9.41
C PHE A 81 -3.47 -1.03 10.37
N ASN A 82 -3.14 -0.43 11.53
CA ASN A 82 -4.11 0.05 12.48
C ASN A 82 -4.97 1.20 11.89
N GLU A 83 -4.35 2.13 11.17
CA GLU A 83 -5.08 3.21 10.49
C GLU A 83 -5.99 2.68 9.37
N ALA A 84 -5.49 1.74 8.55
CA ALA A 84 -6.32 1.07 7.55
C ALA A 84 -7.54 0.39 8.19
N ALA A 85 -7.33 -0.33 9.29
CA ALA A 85 -8.41 -0.96 10.03
C ALA A 85 -9.35 0.07 10.70
N ARG A 86 -8.81 1.18 11.23
CA ARG A 86 -9.60 2.23 11.87
C ARG A 86 -10.59 2.86 10.91
N VAL A 87 -10.14 3.22 9.70
CA VAL A 87 -11.00 3.91 8.72
C VAL A 87 -12.00 2.99 8.04
N LEU A 88 -11.70 1.69 7.91
CA LEU A 88 -12.61 0.71 7.32
C LEU A 88 -13.87 0.53 8.17
N LYS A 89 -15.02 0.46 7.52
CA LYS A 89 -16.26 -0.06 8.12
C LYS A 89 -16.13 -1.53 8.48
N THR A 90 -16.92 -2.02 9.44
CA THR A 90 -17.07 -3.48 9.66
C THR A 90 -17.51 -4.14 8.36
N GLY A 91 -16.87 -5.23 7.98
CA GLY A 91 -17.04 -5.89 6.68
C GLY A 91 -16.30 -5.21 5.52
N GLY A 92 -15.71 -4.04 5.74
CA GLY A 92 -14.89 -3.35 4.75
C GLY A 92 -13.61 -4.13 4.39
N ARG A 93 -13.04 -3.87 3.24
CA ARG A 93 -11.96 -4.66 2.63
C ARG A 93 -10.65 -3.88 2.54
N LEU A 94 -9.56 -4.53 2.90
CA LEU A 94 -8.20 -4.08 2.64
C LEU A 94 -7.60 -4.93 1.51
N ALA A 95 -7.16 -4.28 0.44
CA ALA A 95 -6.44 -4.92 -0.65
C ALA A 95 -5.05 -4.29 -0.78
N ILE A 96 -4.00 -5.10 -0.60
CA ILE A 96 -2.60 -4.65 -0.66
C ILE A 96 -1.87 -5.42 -1.74
N SER A 97 -1.00 -4.74 -2.47
CA SER A 97 0.07 -5.35 -3.25
C SER A 97 1.40 -4.78 -2.78
N ASP A 98 2.31 -5.64 -2.31
CA ASP A 98 3.59 -5.17 -1.77
C ASP A 98 4.70 -6.24 -1.91
N ILE A 99 5.93 -5.83 -1.67
CA ILE A 99 7.10 -6.71 -1.66
C ILE A 99 7.27 -7.28 -0.25
N VAL A 100 7.53 -8.57 -0.17
CA VAL A 100 7.83 -9.29 1.07
C VAL A 100 9.05 -10.18 0.89
N THR A 101 9.57 -10.69 2.01
CA THR A 101 10.71 -11.61 2.03
C THR A 101 10.33 -12.92 2.70
N GLU A 102 11.03 -14.00 2.37
CA GLU A 102 10.88 -15.28 3.09
C GLU A 102 11.67 -15.30 4.39
N VAL A 103 12.81 -14.60 4.41
CA VAL A 103 13.69 -14.50 5.58
C VAL A 103 13.89 -13.05 5.98
N LYS A 104 14.30 -12.80 7.24
CA LYS A 104 14.61 -11.45 7.71
C LYS A 104 15.80 -10.89 6.93
N LEU A 105 15.65 -9.67 6.43
CA LEU A 105 16.73 -8.97 5.74
C LEU A 105 17.83 -8.54 6.72
N PRO A 106 19.10 -8.68 6.34
CA PRO A 106 20.22 -8.16 7.12
C PRO A 106 20.34 -6.63 6.98
N GLU A 107 21.07 -6.03 7.91
CA GLU A 107 21.16 -4.57 8.05
C GLU A 107 21.75 -3.87 6.81
N ASN A 108 22.73 -4.50 6.15
CA ASN A 108 23.31 -3.96 4.92
C ASN A 108 22.31 -3.87 3.74
N ILE A 109 21.23 -4.63 3.75
CA ILE A 109 20.13 -4.54 2.78
C ILE A 109 19.11 -3.48 3.22
N THR A 110 18.75 -3.46 4.50
CA THR A 110 17.77 -2.51 5.01
C THR A 110 18.26 -1.07 5.07
N CYS A 111 19.59 -0.86 5.06
CA CYS A 111 20.21 0.47 5.02
C CYS A 111 20.62 0.94 3.61
N ASP A 112 20.38 0.15 2.58
CA ASP A 112 20.70 0.49 1.19
C ASP A 112 19.59 1.35 0.56
N ALA A 113 19.91 2.60 0.22
CA ALA A 113 18.94 3.55 -0.33
C ALA A 113 18.36 3.12 -1.69
N THR A 114 19.17 2.42 -2.52
CA THR A 114 18.72 1.91 -3.82
C THR A 114 17.70 0.78 -3.65
N LEU A 115 17.96 -0.11 -2.70
CA LEU A 115 17.04 -1.19 -2.35
C LEU A 115 15.78 -0.68 -1.64
N TRP A 116 15.89 0.41 -0.87
CA TRP A 116 14.72 1.11 -0.33
C TRP A 116 13.83 1.68 -1.43
N ALA A 117 14.40 2.36 -2.41
CA ALA A 117 13.67 2.89 -3.56
C ALA A 117 12.99 1.78 -4.40
N ALA A 118 13.56 0.58 -4.40
CA ALA A 118 12.98 -0.61 -5.01
C ALA A 118 11.95 -1.35 -4.12
N CYS A 119 11.54 -0.77 -2.99
CA CYS A 119 10.68 -1.38 -1.96
C CYS A 119 11.26 -2.65 -1.31
N ILE A 120 12.54 -2.95 -1.51
CA ILE A 120 13.23 -4.12 -0.95
C ILE A 120 13.77 -3.81 0.45
N GLY A 121 14.47 -2.69 0.62
CA GLY A 121 15.08 -2.33 1.91
C GLY A 121 14.10 -2.29 3.07
N GLY A 122 12.87 -1.86 2.82
CA GLY A 122 11.78 -1.86 3.80
C GLY A 122 10.91 -3.12 3.82
N ALA A 123 11.20 -4.12 2.96
CA ALA A 123 10.39 -5.32 2.88
C ALA A 123 10.46 -6.15 4.18
N MET A 124 9.29 -6.58 4.63
CA MET A 124 9.14 -7.39 5.83
C MET A 124 8.98 -8.86 5.48
N GLN A 125 9.38 -9.76 6.39
CA GLN A 125 9.11 -11.17 6.26
C GLN A 125 7.60 -11.42 6.15
N ILE A 126 7.19 -12.30 5.23
CA ILE A 126 5.78 -12.52 4.87
C ILE A 126 4.90 -12.89 6.08
N ASP A 127 5.39 -13.72 7.01
CA ASP A 127 4.59 -14.12 8.17
C ASP A 127 4.45 -12.98 9.19
N ALA A 128 5.48 -12.15 9.36
CA ALA A 128 5.40 -10.93 10.16
C ALA A 128 4.44 -9.90 9.53
N TYR A 129 4.45 -9.77 8.21
CA TYR A 129 3.53 -8.89 7.48
C TYR A 129 2.06 -9.33 7.66
N LYS A 130 1.79 -10.64 7.52
CA LYS A 130 0.46 -11.24 7.79
C LYS A 130 0.05 -11.04 9.25
N LYS A 131 0.99 -11.23 10.20
CA LYS A 131 0.71 -11.03 11.61
C LYS A 131 0.30 -9.59 11.92
N LEU A 132 1.00 -8.58 11.41
CA LEU A 132 0.60 -7.17 11.56
C LEU A 132 -0.81 -6.90 11.01
N THR A 133 -1.15 -7.49 9.86
CA THR A 133 -2.49 -7.39 9.29
C THR A 133 -3.55 -7.94 10.27
N GLN A 134 -3.29 -9.11 10.86
CA GLN A 134 -4.22 -9.77 11.79
C GLN A 134 -4.29 -9.05 13.14
N ASP A 135 -3.16 -8.59 13.68
CA ASP A 135 -3.09 -7.86 14.94
C ASP A 135 -3.89 -6.53 14.88
N ALA A 136 -4.02 -5.94 13.70
CA ALA A 136 -4.89 -4.77 13.45
C ALA A 136 -6.40 -5.10 13.38
N GLY A 137 -6.80 -6.36 13.61
CA GLY A 137 -8.22 -6.78 13.54
C GLY A 137 -8.72 -7.08 12.13
N LEU A 138 -7.82 -7.32 11.19
CA LEU A 138 -8.14 -7.63 9.80
C LEU A 138 -7.98 -9.13 9.54
N LYS A 139 -9.06 -9.79 9.14
CA LYS A 139 -9.05 -11.21 8.76
C LYS A 139 -8.57 -11.36 7.33
N ILE A 140 -7.45 -12.04 7.14
CA ILE A 140 -6.91 -12.36 5.81
C ILE A 140 -7.83 -13.39 5.13
N ILE A 141 -8.32 -13.03 3.95
CA ILE A 141 -9.19 -13.88 3.12
C ILE A 141 -8.39 -14.60 2.05
N LYS A 142 -7.40 -13.89 1.45
CA LYS A 142 -6.59 -14.46 0.36
C LYS A 142 -5.21 -13.82 0.35
N VAL A 143 -4.22 -14.66 0.06
CA VAL A 143 -2.86 -14.22 -0.28
C VAL A 143 -2.53 -14.83 -1.64
N LYS A 144 -1.91 -14.06 -2.52
CA LYS A 144 -1.51 -14.49 -3.86
C LYS A 144 -0.10 -13.97 -4.15
N ASP A 145 0.77 -14.81 -4.67
CA ASP A 145 2.04 -14.39 -5.23
C ASP A 145 1.80 -13.74 -6.60
N ASN A 146 2.43 -12.59 -6.84
CA ASN A 146 2.34 -11.87 -8.10
C ASN A 146 3.55 -12.24 -9.00
N PRO A 147 3.36 -12.39 -10.32
CA PRO A 147 4.47 -12.50 -11.25
C PRO A 147 5.16 -11.12 -11.32
N TYR A 148 6.31 -11.00 -10.67
CA TYR A 148 7.10 -9.77 -10.61
C TYR A 148 8.58 -10.08 -10.83
N ALA A 149 9.22 -9.33 -11.72
CA ALA A 149 10.64 -9.44 -11.97
C ALA A 149 11.33 -8.11 -11.67
N PHE A 150 12.31 -8.13 -10.79
CA PHE A 150 13.17 -6.98 -10.55
C PHE A 150 14.14 -6.77 -11.71
N ILE A 151 14.37 -5.51 -12.09
CA ILE A 151 15.17 -5.17 -13.28
C ILE A 151 16.64 -5.05 -12.93
N SER A 152 17.00 -4.47 -11.77
CA SER A 152 18.40 -4.26 -11.40
C SER A 152 19.09 -5.54 -10.90
N ASP A 153 20.36 -5.71 -11.21
CA ASP A 153 21.15 -6.87 -10.79
C ASP A 153 21.20 -7.03 -9.27
N SER A 154 21.30 -5.91 -8.53
CA SER A 154 21.29 -5.90 -7.06
C SER A 154 19.97 -6.44 -6.51
N ALA A 155 18.84 -6.01 -7.08
CA ALA A 155 17.52 -6.48 -6.67
C ALA A 155 17.30 -7.96 -7.04
N GLN A 156 17.79 -8.40 -8.19
CA GLN A 156 17.74 -9.82 -8.59
C GLN A 156 18.63 -10.69 -7.68
N GLY A 157 19.80 -10.21 -7.30
CA GLY A 157 20.68 -10.88 -6.32
C GLY A 157 20.02 -11.03 -4.96
N ALA A 158 19.45 -9.94 -4.43
CA ALA A 158 18.71 -9.96 -3.17
C ALA A 158 17.47 -10.89 -3.24
N THR A 159 16.78 -10.92 -4.38
CA THR A 159 15.64 -11.83 -4.59
C THR A 159 16.05 -13.29 -4.46
N LYS A 160 17.13 -13.69 -5.09
CA LYS A 160 17.64 -15.07 -5.02
C LYS A 160 18.11 -15.45 -3.61
N GLN A 161 18.70 -14.49 -2.90
CA GLN A 161 19.28 -14.75 -1.58
C GLN A 161 18.25 -14.74 -0.45
N PHE A 162 17.22 -13.87 -0.51
CA PHE A 162 16.29 -13.63 0.61
C PHE A 162 14.85 -14.01 0.30
N GLY A 163 14.58 -14.63 -0.86
CA GLY A 163 13.23 -15.00 -1.27
C GLY A 163 12.31 -13.80 -1.40
N ILE A 164 12.81 -12.70 -2.00
CA ILE A 164 12.02 -11.48 -2.20
C ILE A 164 10.99 -11.71 -3.29
N LYS A 165 9.75 -11.39 -3.00
CA LYS A 165 8.63 -11.56 -3.94
C LYS A 165 7.56 -10.49 -3.75
N SER A 166 6.76 -10.26 -4.80
CA SER A 166 5.55 -9.46 -4.71
C SER A 166 4.37 -10.34 -4.34
N ILE A 167 3.55 -9.88 -3.40
CA ILE A 167 2.30 -10.55 -3.03
C ILE A 167 1.13 -9.58 -3.09
N SER A 168 -0.07 -10.14 -3.27
CA SER A 168 -1.31 -9.42 -2.98
C SER A 168 -2.01 -10.06 -1.79
N ILE A 169 -2.51 -9.23 -0.87
CA ILE A 169 -3.31 -9.63 0.28
C ILE A 169 -4.69 -9.01 0.17
N LEU A 170 -5.72 -9.82 0.33
CA LEU A 170 -7.09 -9.37 0.57
C LEU A 170 -7.46 -9.72 2.01
N ALA A 171 -7.86 -8.73 2.77
CA ALA A 171 -8.35 -8.90 4.14
C ALA A 171 -9.67 -8.14 4.34
N THR A 172 -10.42 -8.49 5.39
CA THR A 172 -11.66 -7.82 5.76
C THR A 172 -11.65 -7.46 7.24
N LYS A 173 -12.22 -6.31 7.58
CA LYS A 173 -12.42 -5.90 8.97
C LYS A 173 -13.58 -6.69 9.59
N GLN A 174 -13.34 -7.25 10.77
CA GLN A 174 -14.34 -7.98 11.55
C GLN A 174 -15.17 -7.05 12.44
#